data_3c4ae597d7a18605641f6cf5e2ef8d18
#
_entry.id   3c4ae597d7a18605641f6cf5e2ef8d18
#
_cell.length_a   1.000
_cell.length_b   1.000
_cell.length_c   1.000
_cell.angle_alpha   90.00
_cell.angle_beta   90.00
_cell.angle_gamma   90.00
#
_symmetry.space_group_name_H-M   'P 1'
#
loop_
_entity.id
_entity.type
_entity.pdbx_description
1 polymer ?
#
loop_
_entity_poly.entity_id
_entity_poly.type
_entity_poly.pdbx_seq_one_letter_code
_entity_poly.pdbx_strand_id
1 'polypeptide(L)'
;ELRCAFVCGSGIVELYTNCSLMNSINGGKLWEDVAECVAWQKKNADVLPDAHWVGGNPWNGSAQEIYGWASWNGAKATLALRNGGNSAQTYTFTLREALEIPANITGSIILTKSFNVQDALQGLTEGVAIDVDQQLTVTLPGSSVFAFDGVNADPSQVPFEVIGRTPNTGVEA
;
A
#
# COMPACT_ATOMS: atom_id res chain seq x y z
N GLU A 1 -13.15 3.01 1.00
CA GLU A 1 -12.68 4.15 0.16
C GLU A 1 -11.71 5.07 0.93
N LEU A 2 -11.93 5.37 2.23
CA LEU A 2 -11.06 6.23 3.03
C LEU A 2 -9.58 5.77 2.94
N ARG A 3 -9.30 4.49 3.17
CA ARG A 3 -7.93 3.95 3.10
C ARG A 3 -7.27 4.15 1.75
N CYS A 4 -8.04 4.12 0.65
CA CYS A 4 -7.50 4.36 -0.69
C CYS A 4 -6.89 5.75 -0.83
N ALA A 5 -7.48 6.79 -0.20
CA ALA A 5 -6.96 8.15 -0.23
C ALA A 5 -5.59 8.28 0.46
N PHE A 6 -5.32 7.43 1.44
CA PHE A 6 -4.03 7.44 2.14
C PHE A 6 -3.00 6.55 1.45
N VAL A 7 -3.38 5.35 1.01
CA VAL A 7 -2.43 4.41 0.41
C VAL A 7 -1.93 4.82 -0.98
N CYS A 8 -2.62 5.74 -1.64
CA CYS A 8 -2.13 6.36 -2.88
C CYS A 8 -1.13 7.52 -2.63
N GLY A 9 -0.76 7.78 -1.38
CA GLY A 9 0.20 8.81 -1.03
C GLY A 9 -0.38 10.23 -0.82
N SER A 10 -1.66 10.45 -1.13
CA SER A 10 -2.23 11.83 -1.05
C SER A 10 -2.75 12.20 0.33
N GLY A 11 -3.40 11.26 1.03
CA GLY A 11 -4.07 11.56 2.30
C GLY A 11 -5.30 12.46 2.17
N ILE A 12 -5.66 13.10 3.26
CA ILE A 12 -6.79 14.04 3.32
C ILE A 12 -6.27 15.43 3.68
N VAL A 13 -6.49 16.39 2.79
CA VAL A 13 -6.12 17.80 3.01
C VAL A 13 -7.23 18.53 3.76
N GLU A 14 -8.49 18.30 3.39
CA GLU A 14 -9.66 18.89 4.00
C GLU A 14 -10.78 17.85 4.14
N LEU A 15 -11.49 17.90 5.26
CA LEU A 15 -12.61 17.00 5.54
C LEU A 15 -13.88 17.83 5.79
N TYR A 16 -14.73 17.92 4.78
CA TYR A 16 -16.04 18.59 4.88
C TYR A 16 -17.08 17.61 5.42
N THR A 17 -17.32 17.64 6.71
CA THR A 17 -18.28 16.76 7.37
C THR A 17 -18.83 17.40 8.66
N ASN A 18 -19.76 16.73 9.30
CA ASN A 18 -20.26 17.08 10.62
C ASN A 18 -20.24 15.87 11.56
N CYS A 19 -20.25 16.13 12.85
CA CYS A 19 -20.17 15.07 13.87
C CYS A 19 -21.29 14.04 13.76
N SER A 20 -22.51 14.46 13.42
CA SER A 20 -23.63 13.51 13.24
C SER A 20 -23.37 12.51 12.13
N LEU A 21 -22.88 12.99 10.98
CA LEU A 21 -22.54 12.13 9.85
C LEU A 21 -21.41 11.17 10.22
N MET A 22 -20.34 11.68 10.80
CA MET A 22 -19.18 10.88 11.21
C MET A 22 -19.57 9.78 12.21
N ASN A 23 -20.45 10.11 13.16
CA ASN A 23 -20.93 9.16 14.15
C ASN A 23 -21.95 8.13 13.61
N SER A 24 -22.52 8.37 12.43
CA SER A 24 -23.49 7.45 11.81
C SER A 24 -22.83 6.41 10.89
N ILE A 25 -21.63 6.69 10.41
CA ILE A 25 -20.89 5.81 9.47
C ILE A 25 -20.08 4.78 10.25
N ASN A 26 -20.03 3.55 9.74
CA ASN A 26 -19.27 2.45 10.30
C ASN A 26 -19.49 2.25 11.82
N GLY A 27 -20.74 2.37 12.27
CA GLY A 27 -21.08 2.22 13.69
C GLY A 27 -20.41 3.25 14.62
N GLY A 28 -20.11 4.45 14.11
CA GLY A 28 -19.47 5.51 14.87
C GLY A 28 -17.92 5.47 14.88
N LYS A 29 -17.34 4.54 14.15
CA LYS A 29 -15.87 4.32 14.16
C LYS A 29 -15.11 5.09 13.09
N LEU A 30 -15.76 5.92 12.29
CA LEU A 30 -15.10 6.61 11.17
C LEU A 30 -13.94 7.52 11.65
N TRP A 31 -14.04 8.12 12.83
CA TRP A 31 -12.95 8.89 13.41
C TRP A 31 -11.73 8.02 13.77
N GLU A 32 -11.97 6.80 14.26
CA GLU A 32 -10.92 5.83 14.54
C GLU A 32 -10.24 5.40 13.25
N ASP A 33 -11.02 5.14 12.19
CA ASP A 33 -10.51 4.79 10.85
C ASP A 33 -9.66 5.94 10.26
N VAL A 34 -10.10 7.20 10.41
CA VAL A 34 -9.31 8.36 9.98
C VAL A 34 -8.00 8.47 10.77
N ALA A 35 -8.07 8.32 12.09
CA ALA A 35 -6.89 8.38 12.96
C ALA A 35 -5.88 7.27 12.64
N GLU A 36 -6.35 6.04 12.38
CA GLU A 36 -5.50 4.92 11.94
C GLU A 36 -4.81 5.25 10.61
N CYS A 37 -5.53 5.77 9.63
CA CYS A 37 -4.97 6.16 8.33
C CYS A 37 -3.91 7.26 8.45
N VAL A 38 -4.18 8.30 9.26
CA VAL A 38 -3.22 9.38 9.52
C VAL A 38 -1.97 8.86 10.24
N ALA A 39 -2.13 7.97 11.22
CA ALA A 39 -1.01 7.35 11.91
C ALA A 39 -0.16 6.51 10.96
N TRP A 40 -0.81 5.73 10.08
CA TRP A 40 -0.15 4.96 9.04
C TRP A 40 0.64 5.85 8.07
N GLN A 41 0.03 6.95 7.60
CA GLN A 41 0.69 7.90 6.70
C GLN A 41 1.93 8.53 7.35
N LYS A 42 1.84 8.94 8.61
CA LYS A 42 2.99 9.47 9.36
C LYS A 42 4.11 8.44 9.52
N LYS A 43 3.75 7.19 9.82
CA LYS A 43 4.71 6.08 9.94
C LYS A 43 5.49 5.84 8.65
N ASN A 44 4.85 6.06 7.49
CA ASN A 44 5.37 5.77 6.17
C ASN A 44 5.75 7.03 5.36
N ALA A 45 5.83 8.20 6.01
CA ALA A 45 6.12 9.48 5.35
C ALA A 45 7.47 9.51 4.61
N ASP A 46 8.41 8.67 5.01
CA ASP A 46 9.72 8.53 4.40
C ASP A 46 9.72 7.69 3.09
N VAL A 47 8.70 6.87 2.87
CA VAL A 47 8.61 6.00 1.69
C VAL A 47 7.50 6.44 0.73
N LEU A 48 6.42 7.02 1.21
CA LEU A 48 5.27 7.46 0.40
C LEU A 48 5.59 8.47 -0.72
N PRO A 49 6.63 9.32 -0.66
CA PRO A 49 6.98 10.17 -1.80
C PRO A 49 7.34 9.41 -3.09
N ASP A 50 7.64 8.11 -2.97
CA ASP A 50 7.87 7.20 -4.10
C ASP A 50 6.58 6.56 -4.65
N ALA A 51 5.40 6.93 -4.16
CA ALA A 51 4.15 6.28 -4.51
C ALA A 51 3.92 6.27 -6.04
N HIS A 52 3.76 5.07 -6.59
CA HIS A 52 3.54 4.82 -8.01
C HIS A 52 2.42 3.81 -8.22
N TRP A 53 1.94 3.72 -9.46
CA TRP A 53 0.86 2.84 -9.85
C TRP A 53 1.31 1.39 -9.96
N VAL A 54 0.43 0.46 -9.53
CA VAL A 54 0.63 -0.99 -9.65
C VAL A 54 -0.59 -1.63 -10.30
N GLY A 55 -0.35 -2.60 -11.17
CA GLY A 55 -1.37 -3.44 -11.74
C GLY A 55 -2.05 -2.88 -12.97
N GLY A 56 -3.33 -3.26 -13.14
CA GLY A 56 -4.07 -3.08 -14.36
C GLY A 56 -4.75 -1.73 -14.51
N ASN A 57 -5.68 -1.69 -15.47
CA ASN A 57 -6.44 -0.49 -15.81
C ASN A 57 -7.88 -0.58 -15.28
N PRO A 58 -8.24 0.18 -14.23
CA PRO A 58 -9.61 0.20 -13.70
C PRO A 58 -10.63 0.80 -14.68
N TRP A 59 -10.17 1.45 -15.74
CA TRP A 59 -10.98 2.11 -16.76
C TRP A 59 -11.15 1.27 -18.03
N ASN A 60 -10.73 0.00 -17.98
CA ASN A 60 -10.78 -0.90 -19.13
C ASN A 60 -12.19 -1.44 -19.38
N GLY A 61 -13.13 -0.54 -19.68
CA GLY A 61 -14.47 -0.89 -20.13
C GLY A 61 -15.26 -1.77 -19.16
N SER A 62 -15.52 -3.02 -19.54
CA SER A 62 -16.35 -3.95 -18.76
C SER A 62 -15.61 -4.74 -17.70
N ALA A 63 -14.30 -4.73 -17.69
CA ALA A 63 -13.47 -5.45 -16.72
C ALA A 63 -12.64 -4.45 -15.91
N GLN A 64 -13.08 -4.18 -14.69
CA GLN A 64 -12.26 -3.42 -13.75
C GLN A 64 -11.13 -4.32 -13.26
N GLU A 65 -9.94 -4.13 -13.80
CA GLU A 65 -8.76 -4.89 -13.41
C GLU A 65 -8.30 -4.50 -11.99
N ILE A 66 -7.64 -5.42 -11.29
CA ILE A 66 -6.98 -5.11 -10.01
C ILE A 66 -5.86 -4.10 -10.28
N TYR A 67 -5.82 -3.06 -9.46
CA TYR A 67 -4.81 -2.01 -9.48
C TYR A 67 -4.47 -1.58 -8.05
N GLY A 68 -3.48 -0.73 -7.93
CA GLY A 68 -3.11 -0.19 -6.62
C GLY A 68 -1.97 0.78 -6.65
N TRP A 69 -1.30 0.88 -5.53
CA TRP A 69 -0.17 1.77 -5.34
C TRP A 69 0.91 1.08 -4.53
N ALA A 70 2.14 1.37 -4.85
CA ALA A 70 3.28 0.90 -4.10
C ALA A 70 4.32 2.00 -3.92
N SER A 71 5.16 1.82 -2.93
CA SER A 71 6.29 2.70 -2.67
C SER A 71 7.44 1.87 -2.13
N TRP A 72 8.68 2.24 -2.46
CA TRP A 72 9.87 1.57 -1.98
C TRP A 72 11.06 2.55 -1.87
N ASN A 73 11.82 2.48 -0.78
CA ASN A 73 13.00 3.32 -0.57
C ASN A 73 14.28 2.53 -0.22
N GLY A 74 14.27 1.22 -0.48
CA GLY A 74 15.38 0.32 -0.13
C GLY A 74 15.21 -0.33 1.24
N ALA A 75 14.73 0.37 2.25
CA ALA A 75 14.56 -0.16 3.61
C ALA A 75 13.11 -0.56 3.89
N LYS A 76 12.18 0.25 3.41
CA LYS A 76 10.73 0.09 3.60
C LYS A 76 10.01 0.01 2.28
N ALA A 77 8.83 -0.58 2.32
CA ALA A 77 7.88 -0.62 1.23
C ALA A 77 6.47 -0.37 1.75
N THR A 78 5.59 0.09 0.86
CA THR A 78 4.14 -0.03 1.02
C THR A 78 3.58 -0.65 -0.24
N LEU A 79 2.58 -1.51 -0.10
CA LEU A 79 1.87 -2.12 -1.23
C LEU A 79 0.38 -2.10 -0.92
N ALA A 80 -0.42 -1.50 -1.79
CA ALA A 80 -1.87 -1.54 -1.70
C ALA A 80 -2.44 -2.05 -3.02
N LEU A 81 -3.39 -2.98 -2.93
CA LEU A 81 -4.10 -3.54 -4.07
C LEU A 81 -5.61 -3.33 -3.88
N ARG A 82 -6.29 -2.91 -4.93
CA ARG A 82 -7.72 -2.66 -4.96
C ARG A 82 -8.40 -3.47 -6.05
N ASN A 83 -9.49 -4.13 -5.67
CA ASN A 83 -10.46 -4.67 -6.61
C ASN A 83 -11.70 -3.75 -6.57
N GLY A 84 -11.88 -2.94 -7.62
CA GLY A 84 -13.04 -2.07 -7.77
C GLY A 84 -14.28 -2.77 -8.35
N GLY A 85 -14.13 -4.01 -8.83
CA GLY A 85 -15.22 -4.83 -9.35
C GLY A 85 -16.13 -5.40 -8.27
N ASN A 86 -17.24 -5.99 -8.67
CA ASN A 86 -18.22 -6.56 -7.75
C ASN A 86 -17.97 -8.05 -7.42
N SER A 87 -17.04 -8.70 -8.09
CA SER A 87 -16.69 -10.11 -7.91
C SER A 87 -15.24 -10.28 -7.56
N ALA A 88 -14.88 -11.42 -6.96
CA ALA A 88 -13.50 -11.74 -6.68
C ALA A 88 -12.68 -11.84 -7.97
N GLN A 89 -11.45 -11.33 -7.92
CA GLN A 89 -10.49 -11.37 -9.03
C GLN A 89 -9.12 -11.81 -8.52
N THR A 90 -8.34 -12.44 -9.39
CA THR A 90 -6.95 -12.83 -9.15
C THR A 90 -6.00 -11.85 -9.83
N TYR A 91 -4.87 -11.61 -9.17
CA TYR A 91 -3.77 -10.82 -9.70
C TYR A 91 -2.43 -11.52 -9.43
N THR A 92 -1.61 -11.63 -10.46
CA THR A 92 -0.29 -12.27 -10.38
C THR A 92 0.80 -11.25 -10.68
N PHE A 93 1.79 -11.16 -9.81
CA PHE A 93 2.89 -10.19 -9.88
C PHE A 93 4.10 -10.67 -9.10
N THR A 94 5.23 -9.99 -9.23
CA THR A 94 6.39 -10.09 -8.35
C THR A 94 6.52 -8.83 -7.51
N LEU A 95 7.19 -8.90 -6.35
CA LEU A 95 7.47 -7.68 -5.56
C LEU A 95 8.40 -6.75 -6.32
N ARG A 96 9.31 -7.29 -7.15
CA ARG A 96 10.16 -6.48 -8.03
C ARG A 96 9.35 -5.58 -8.95
N GLU A 97 8.35 -6.15 -9.64
CA GLU A 97 7.48 -5.40 -10.54
C GLU A 97 6.63 -4.39 -9.78
N ALA A 98 5.99 -4.83 -8.69
CA ALA A 98 5.07 -3.98 -7.94
C ALA A 98 5.76 -2.81 -7.22
N LEU A 99 7.00 -2.97 -6.79
CA LEU A 99 7.77 -1.97 -6.04
C LEU A 99 8.83 -1.27 -6.91
N GLU A 100 8.88 -1.55 -8.21
CA GLU A 100 9.87 -1.03 -9.16
C GLU A 100 11.32 -1.21 -8.68
N ILE A 101 11.61 -2.37 -8.04
CA ILE A 101 12.94 -2.67 -7.50
C ILE A 101 13.93 -2.86 -8.66
N PRO A 102 15.06 -2.13 -8.67
CA PRO A 102 16.07 -2.27 -9.71
C PRO A 102 16.59 -3.71 -9.86
N ALA A 103 16.88 -4.12 -11.10
CA ALA A 103 17.26 -5.50 -11.43
C ALA A 103 18.55 -5.99 -10.74
N ASN A 104 19.43 -5.07 -10.36
CA ASN A 104 20.68 -5.38 -9.65
C ASN A 104 20.49 -5.59 -8.14
N ILE A 105 19.28 -5.36 -7.60
CA ILE A 105 18.96 -5.56 -6.19
C ILE A 105 18.28 -6.91 -6.03
N THR A 106 18.78 -7.70 -5.11
CA THR A 106 18.23 -9.02 -4.73
C THR A 106 17.84 -9.00 -3.27
N GLY A 107 17.05 -9.97 -2.85
CA GLY A 107 16.67 -10.14 -1.44
C GLY A 107 15.19 -10.42 -1.26
N SER A 108 14.74 -10.27 -0.05
CA SER A 108 13.35 -10.59 0.32
C SER A 108 12.74 -9.46 1.14
N ILE A 109 11.43 -9.32 1.02
CA ILE A 109 10.63 -8.36 1.79
C ILE A 109 9.63 -9.12 2.64
N ILE A 110 9.46 -8.69 3.89
CA ILE A 110 8.42 -9.18 4.78
C ILE A 110 7.27 -8.18 4.73
N LEU A 111 6.09 -8.64 4.29
CA LEU A 111 4.87 -7.86 4.26
C LEU A 111 4.01 -8.15 5.49
N THR A 112 3.48 -7.09 6.10
CA THR A 112 2.51 -7.16 7.19
C THR A 112 1.33 -6.23 6.88
N LYS A 113 0.12 -6.59 7.31
CA LYS A 113 -1.05 -5.74 7.08
C LYS A 113 -0.87 -4.35 7.69
N SER A 114 -1.30 -3.34 6.95
CA SER A 114 -1.20 -1.94 7.36
C SER A 114 -2.28 -1.51 8.34
N PHE A 115 -3.46 -2.15 8.30
CA PHE A 115 -4.63 -1.75 9.07
C PHE A 115 -5.18 -2.92 9.90
N ASN A 116 -5.56 -2.66 11.15
CA ASN A 116 -5.97 -3.68 12.12
C ASN A 116 -7.20 -4.49 11.70
N VAL A 117 -8.16 -3.85 11.04
CA VAL A 117 -9.42 -4.48 10.59
C VAL A 117 -9.32 -5.11 9.20
N GLN A 118 -8.12 -5.20 8.63
CA GLN A 118 -7.89 -5.86 7.35
C GLN A 118 -7.89 -7.39 7.54
N ASP A 119 -8.67 -8.08 6.72
CA ASP A 119 -8.63 -9.54 6.63
C ASP A 119 -7.32 -10.04 6.00
N ALA A 120 -7.05 -11.34 6.14
CA ALA A 120 -5.94 -11.96 5.43
C ALA A 120 -6.21 -11.98 3.91
N LEU A 121 -5.20 -11.63 3.11
CA LEU A 121 -5.29 -11.71 1.65
C LEU A 121 -4.99 -13.13 1.19
N GLN A 122 -5.93 -13.75 0.48
CA GLN A 122 -5.72 -15.08 -0.10
C GLN A 122 -4.54 -15.07 -1.08
N GLY A 123 -3.59 -15.96 -0.88
CA GLY A 123 -2.38 -16.09 -1.71
C GLY A 123 -1.18 -15.30 -1.20
N LEU A 124 -1.31 -14.55 -0.08
CA LEU A 124 -0.21 -13.86 0.57
C LEU A 124 -0.13 -14.25 2.04
N THR A 125 1.04 -14.70 2.50
CA THR A 125 1.29 -15.02 3.91
C THR A 125 2.04 -13.86 4.56
N GLU A 126 1.41 -13.23 5.55
CA GLU A 126 2.02 -12.13 6.29
C GLU A 126 3.17 -12.60 7.19
N GLY A 127 4.15 -11.74 7.39
CA GLY A 127 5.27 -11.99 8.31
C GLY A 127 6.31 -12.97 7.80
N VAL A 128 6.18 -13.45 6.57
CA VAL A 128 7.14 -14.36 5.92
C VAL A 128 7.99 -13.58 4.91
N ALA A 129 9.27 -13.90 4.84
CA ALA A 129 10.18 -13.34 3.84
C ALA A 129 9.80 -13.84 2.45
N ILE A 130 9.51 -12.92 1.54
CA ILE A 130 9.13 -13.17 0.15
C ILE A 130 10.28 -12.67 -0.73
N ASP A 131 10.88 -13.55 -1.52
CA ASP A 131 11.90 -13.15 -2.50
C ASP A 131 11.28 -12.15 -3.49
N VAL A 132 12.04 -11.10 -3.83
CA VAL A 132 11.52 -10.02 -4.71
C VAL A 132 11.14 -10.52 -6.10
N ASP A 133 11.74 -11.60 -6.57
CA ASP A 133 11.44 -12.24 -7.86
C ASP A 133 10.43 -13.39 -7.76
N GLN A 134 9.99 -13.74 -6.55
CA GLN A 134 8.97 -14.77 -6.37
C GLN A 134 7.65 -14.31 -6.98
N GLN A 135 7.06 -15.13 -7.84
CA GLN A 135 5.73 -14.89 -8.36
C GLN A 135 4.68 -15.11 -7.26
N LEU A 136 3.86 -14.09 -7.04
CA LEU A 136 2.72 -14.11 -6.13
C LEU A 136 1.42 -14.12 -6.93
N THR A 137 0.48 -14.95 -6.52
CA THR A 137 -0.89 -14.92 -7.06
C THR A 137 -1.84 -14.72 -5.90
N VAL A 138 -2.52 -13.57 -5.89
CA VAL A 138 -3.45 -13.17 -4.84
C VAL A 138 -4.89 -13.12 -5.37
N THR A 139 -5.86 -13.34 -4.50
CA THR A 139 -7.29 -13.22 -4.84
C THR A 139 -7.93 -12.16 -3.94
N LEU A 140 -8.43 -11.09 -4.56
CA LEU A 140 -9.12 -10.00 -3.87
C LEU A 140 -10.63 -10.16 -4.03
N PRO A 141 -11.41 -10.16 -2.93
CA PRO A 141 -12.86 -10.05 -3.01
C PRO A 141 -13.30 -8.80 -3.78
N GLY A 142 -14.50 -8.82 -4.31
CA GLY A 142 -15.08 -7.63 -4.95
C GLY A 142 -15.21 -6.45 -3.99
N SER A 143 -15.03 -5.24 -4.49
CA SER A 143 -15.12 -3.98 -3.74
C SER A 143 -14.20 -3.94 -2.51
N SER A 144 -12.98 -4.45 -2.65
CA SER A 144 -12.01 -4.55 -1.55
C SER A 144 -10.72 -3.76 -1.81
N VAL A 145 -10.03 -3.43 -0.72
CA VAL A 145 -8.67 -2.90 -0.71
C VAL A 145 -7.86 -3.59 0.38
N PHE A 146 -6.65 -3.99 0.03
CA PHE A 146 -5.66 -4.57 0.95
C PHE A 146 -4.40 -3.73 0.91
N ALA A 147 -3.86 -3.39 2.07
CA ALA A 147 -2.64 -2.60 2.18
C ALA A 147 -1.64 -3.28 3.12
N PHE A 148 -0.38 -3.23 2.76
CA PHE A 148 0.71 -3.86 3.48
C PHE A 148 1.87 -2.89 3.67
N ASP A 149 2.47 -2.96 4.84
CA ASP A 149 3.78 -2.39 5.13
C ASP A 149 4.84 -3.45 4.86
N GLY A 150 5.90 -3.07 4.17
CA GLY A 150 7.02 -3.94 3.86
C GLY A 150 8.30 -3.49 4.55
N VAL A 151 9.10 -4.46 4.99
CA VAL A 151 10.47 -4.23 5.45
C VAL A 151 11.40 -5.22 4.78
N ASN A 152 12.63 -4.80 4.53
CA ASN A 152 13.66 -5.72 4.03
C ASN A 152 13.89 -6.84 5.05
N ALA A 153 13.87 -8.09 4.59
CA ALA A 153 14.09 -9.25 5.46
C ALA A 153 15.53 -9.33 5.98
N ASP A 154 16.48 -8.78 5.24
CA ASP A 154 17.87 -8.65 5.66
C ASP A 154 18.29 -7.17 5.63
N PRO A 155 18.21 -6.46 6.75
CA PRO A 155 18.60 -5.05 6.83
C PRO A 155 20.06 -4.79 6.49
N SER A 156 20.94 -5.79 6.53
CA SER A 156 22.36 -5.65 6.19
C SER A 156 22.60 -5.55 4.69
N GLN A 157 21.62 -5.96 3.88
CA GLN A 157 21.64 -5.89 2.42
C GLN A 157 20.90 -4.68 1.85
N VAL A 158 20.60 -3.69 2.69
CA VAL A 158 20.01 -2.45 2.18
C VAL A 158 21.03 -1.78 1.26
N PRO A 159 20.83 -1.80 -0.05
CA PRO A 159 21.72 -1.08 -0.94
C PRO A 159 21.44 0.40 -0.76
N PHE A 160 22.44 1.04 -0.20
CA PHE A 160 22.42 2.41 0.09
C PHE A 160 22.45 3.30 -1.06
N GLU A 161 21.90 4.44 -0.90
CA GLU A 161 21.76 5.57 -1.78
C GLU A 161 21.03 5.21 -3.08
N VAL A 162 19.72 5.40 -3.08
CA VAL A 162 19.02 5.87 -4.27
C VAL A 162 19.69 7.22 -4.59
N ILE A 163 20.77 7.14 -5.36
CA ILE A 163 21.56 8.28 -5.78
C ILE A 163 20.59 9.25 -6.46
N GLY A 164 20.32 10.39 -5.83
CA GLY A 164 19.58 11.48 -6.42
C GLY A 164 18.30 11.92 -5.74
N ARG A 165 17.80 11.21 -4.72
CA ARG A 165 16.69 11.70 -3.90
C ARG A 165 17.19 12.10 -2.51
N THR A 166 17.67 13.30 -2.36
CA THR A 166 17.73 13.93 -1.04
C THR A 166 16.31 13.96 -0.48
N PRO A 167 16.07 13.43 0.72
CA PRO A 167 14.80 13.68 1.38
C PRO A 167 14.58 15.18 1.41
N ASN A 168 13.44 15.63 0.90
CA ASN A 168 13.08 17.04 1.02
C ASN A 168 12.77 17.29 2.52
N THR A 169 13.80 17.64 3.26
CA THR A 169 13.73 18.03 4.68
C THR A 169 13.17 19.44 4.85
N GLY A 170 12.62 20.02 3.79
CA GLY A 170 12.06 21.37 3.77
C GLY A 170 10.74 21.48 4.53
N VAL A 171 10.79 21.30 5.84
CA VAL A 171 9.92 22.02 6.76
C VAL A 171 10.83 22.97 7.52
N GLU A 172 11.16 24.09 6.89
CA GLU A 172 11.54 25.26 7.64
C GLU A 172 10.29 25.85 8.28
N ALA A 173 10.37 26.09 9.58
CA ALA A 173 9.32 26.65 10.44
C ALA A 173 8.92 28.08 10.03
#